data_3d236c2a2b8c35ace82e9bf6b7c22b16
#
_entry.id   3d236c2a2b8c35ace82e9bf6b7c22b16
#
_cell.length_a   1.000
_cell.length_b   1.000
_cell.length_c   1.000
_cell.angle_alpha   90.00
_cell.angle_beta   90.00
_cell.angle_gamma   90.00
#
_symmetry.space_group_name_H-M   'P 1'
#
loop_
_entity.id
_entity.type
_entity.pdbx_description
1 polymer ?
#
loop_
_entity_poly.entity_id
_entity_poly.type
_entity_poly.pdbx_seq_one_letter_code
_entity_poly.pdbx_strand_id
1 'polypeptide(L)'
;MEHAYFFGYGSLVNRATHSFTDAHKARASGWRRAWRSTALRPVSFLTAIPDRECEIDGLIAHVPNDDWAALDAREHAYARVGAAHQISHPLGVTAASIAIYAIADGHHFDPSLENPILLSYLDVVIQGYITEFGEEGAARFFETTSGWNAPLLNDRAAPLYPRAQSLTVDETAFIDQALARLGVVAHKR
;
A
#
# COMPACT_ATOMS: atom_id res chain seq x y z
N MET A 1 -20.08 11.75 17.36
CA MET A 1 -18.67 12.20 17.42
C MET A 1 -18.07 11.94 16.04
N GLU A 2 -17.38 12.90 15.49
CA GLU A 2 -16.68 12.76 14.22
C GLU A 2 -15.33 12.12 14.52
N HIS A 3 -15.09 10.93 13.97
CA HIS A 3 -13.83 10.21 14.16
C HIS A 3 -12.88 10.46 12.99
N ALA A 4 -11.59 10.46 13.28
CA ALA A 4 -10.53 10.56 12.29
C ALA A 4 -10.22 9.19 11.68
N TYR A 5 -10.09 9.14 10.36
CA TYR A 5 -9.71 7.93 9.61
C TYR A 5 -8.50 8.19 8.73
N PHE A 6 -7.74 7.16 8.45
CA PHE A 6 -6.71 7.20 7.42
C PHE A 6 -6.96 6.11 6.38
N PHE A 7 -6.58 6.40 5.14
CA PHE A 7 -6.72 5.48 4.02
C PHE A 7 -5.41 4.71 3.80
N GLY A 8 -5.47 3.40 3.98
CA GLY A 8 -4.36 2.48 3.73
C GLY A 8 -4.53 1.77 2.39
N TYR A 9 -3.49 1.80 1.57
CA TYR A 9 -3.47 1.24 0.21
C TYR A 9 -2.31 0.27 -0.04
N GLY A 10 -1.49 0.03 0.97
CA GLY A 10 -0.37 -0.92 0.97
C GLY A 10 -0.59 -2.05 1.98
N SER A 11 0.41 -2.32 2.81
CA SER A 11 0.33 -3.41 3.81
C SER A 11 -0.80 -3.25 4.84
N LEU A 12 -1.34 -2.05 5.02
CA LEU A 12 -2.52 -1.81 5.85
C LEU A 12 -3.81 -2.46 5.33
N VAL A 13 -3.84 -2.90 4.08
CA VAL A 13 -4.94 -3.70 3.54
C VAL A 13 -4.92 -5.12 4.11
N ASN A 14 -3.76 -5.63 4.50
CA ASN A 14 -3.63 -6.92 5.16
C ASN A 14 -3.78 -6.77 6.69
N ARG A 15 -4.93 -7.17 7.21
CA ARG A 15 -5.27 -7.04 8.64
C ARG A 15 -4.33 -7.80 9.57
N ALA A 16 -3.59 -8.80 9.07
CA ALA A 16 -2.59 -9.52 9.87
C ALA A 16 -1.34 -8.68 10.20
N THR A 17 -1.15 -7.53 9.54
CA THR A 17 0.03 -6.66 9.73
C THR A 17 -0.15 -5.60 10.81
N HIS A 18 -1.34 -5.44 11.36
CA HIS A 18 -1.65 -4.36 12.30
C HIS A 18 -2.82 -4.72 13.23
N SER A 19 -2.99 -3.90 14.26
CA SER A 19 -4.08 -4.03 15.24
C SER A 19 -5.11 -2.90 15.14
N PHE A 20 -5.16 -2.16 14.02
CA PHE A 20 -6.18 -1.13 13.85
C PHE A 20 -7.56 -1.77 13.78
N THR A 21 -8.46 -1.24 14.60
CA THR A 21 -9.88 -1.63 14.64
C THR A 21 -10.70 -0.73 13.72
N ASP A 22 -11.97 -1.07 13.52
CA ASP A 22 -12.90 -0.28 12.73
C ASP A 22 -12.37 0.05 11.33
N ALA A 23 -11.87 -1.00 10.63
CA ALA A 23 -11.35 -0.89 9.29
C ALA A 23 -12.39 -1.34 8.25
N HIS A 24 -12.67 -0.51 7.26
CA HIS A 24 -13.69 -0.71 6.23
C HIS A 24 -13.10 -0.58 4.83
N LYS A 25 -13.63 -1.36 3.89
CA LYS A 25 -13.29 -1.23 2.47
C LYS A 25 -13.63 0.16 1.98
N ALA A 26 -12.72 0.75 1.24
CA ALA A 26 -12.87 2.08 0.71
C ALA A 26 -12.14 2.22 -0.64
N ARG A 27 -12.40 3.31 -1.33
CA ARG A 27 -11.83 3.59 -2.63
C ARG A 27 -11.44 5.05 -2.72
N ALA A 28 -10.23 5.34 -3.19
CA ALA A 28 -9.71 6.68 -3.36
C ALA A 28 -9.66 7.03 -4.83
N SER A 29 -10.47 8.01 -5.26
CA SER A 29 -10.49 8.54 -6.63
C SER A 29 -9.47 9.67 -6.77
N GLY A 30 -8.82 9.75 -7.93
CA GLY A 30 -7.79 10.75 -8.21
C GLY A 30 -6.41 10.39 -7.67
N TRP A 31 -6.18 9.11 -7.37
CA TRP A 31 -4.93 8.58 -6.85
C TRP A 31 -4.50 7.32 -7.58
N ARG A 32 -3.16 7.19 -7.80
CA ARG A 32 -2.48 6.01 -8.31
C ARG A 32 -1.41 5.57 -7.32
N ARG A 33 -1.20 4.27 -7.17
CA ARG A 33 -0.04 3.76 -6.44
C ARG A 33 1.21 3.87 -7.30
N ALA A 34 2.34 4.10 -6.66
CA ALA A 34 3.64 4.11 -7.32
C ALA A 34 4.74 3.55 -6.42
N TRP A 35 5.65 2.80 -7.02
CA TRP A 35 6.88 2.41 -6.35
C TRP A 35 7.89 3.55 -6.41
N ARG A 36 8.41 3.97 -5.26
CA ARG A 36 9.38 5.06 -5.13
C ARG A 36 10.43 4.72 -4.07
N SER A 37 11.64 5.23 -4.25
CA SER A 37 12.72 5.21 -3.25
C SER A 37 12.80 6.53 -2.51
N THR A 38 13.34 6.49 -1.30
CA THR A 38 13.69 7.66 -0.51
C THR A 38 15.10 7.52 0.05
N ALA A 39 15.69 8.61 0.51
CA ALA A 39 17.00 8.57 1.19
C ALA A 39 16.93 7.95 2.61
N LEU A 40 15.73 7.64 3.11
CA LEU A 40 15.53 7.20 4.49
C LEU A 40 15.81 5.71 4.72
N ARG A 41 15.65 4.87 3.69
CA ARG A 41 15.86 3.42 3.79
C ARG A 41 16.35 2.84 2.46
N PRO A 42 17.16 1.78 2.48
CA PRO A 42 17.68 1.12 1.27
C PRO A 42 16.65 0.14 0.65
N VAL A 43 15.38 0.54 0.56
CA VAL A 43 14.29 -0.21 -0.07
C VAL A 43 13.30 0.75 -0.73
N SER A 44 12.59 0.26 -1.72
CA SER A 44 11.48 1.00 -2.32
C SER A 44 10.23 0.93 -1.46
N PHE A 45 9.46 2.01 -1.50
CA PHE A 45 8.18 2.15 -0.83
C PHE A 45 7.04 2.21 -1.84
N LEU A 46 5.89 1.75 -1.42
CA LEU A 46 4.64 2.01 -2.12
C LEU A 46 4.08 3.35 -1.63
N THR A 47 3.89 4.29 -2.53
CA THR A 47 3.26 5.58 -2.24
C THR A 47 2.04 5.80 -3.12
N ALA A 48 1.19 6.77 -2.76
CA ALA A 48 0.13 7.27 -3.62
C ALA A 48 0.58 8.58 -4.27
N ILE A 49 0.27 8.74 -5.55
CA ILE A 49 0.51 9.96 -6.32
C ILE A 49 -0.80 10.43 -6.94
N PRO A 50 -1.01 11.75 -7.14
CA PRO A 50 -2.19 12.26 -7.81
C PRO A 50 -2.31 11.74 -9.25
N ASP A 51 -3.48 11.20 -9.60
CA ASP A 51 -3.84 10.78 -10.96
C ASP A 51 -5.36 10.84 -11.12
N ARG A 52 -5.84 11.87 -11.82
CA ARG A 52 -7.27 12.18 -11.93
C ARG A 52 -8.10 11.10 -12.62
N GLU A 53 -7.46 10.24 -13.41
CA GLU A 53 -8.13 9.17 -14.15
C GLU A 53 -8.03 7.82 -13.45
N CYS A 54 -7.36 7.76 -12.30
CA CYS A 54 -7.16 6.54 -11.57
C CYS A 54 -7.96 6.52 -10.27
N GLU A 55 -8.35 5.31 -9.88
CA GLU A 55 -9.00 5.02 -8.62
C GLU A 55 -8.35 3.79 -7.99
N ILE A 56 -8.10 3.84 -6.69
CA ILE A 56 -7.42 2.75 -5.98
C ILE A 56 -8.27 2.21 -4.83
N ASP A 57 -8.38 0.89 -4.76
CA ASP A 57 -8.98 0.20 -3.61
C ASP A 57 -8.06 0.26 -2.40
N GLY A 58 -8.63 0.25 -1.21
CA GLY A 58 -7.91 0.23 0.06
C GLY A 58 -8.85 0.08 1.25
N LEU A 59 -8.33 0.28 2.43
CA LEU A 59 -9.12 0.31 3.66
C LEU A 59 -9.02 1.69 4.30
N ILE A 60 -10.14 2.21 4.82
CA ILE A 60 -10.07 3.24 5.86
C ILE A 60 -10.02 2.56 7.22
N ALA A 61 -9.21 3.07 8.13
CA ALA A 61 -9.16 2.61 9.50
C ALA A 61 -9.18 3.80 10.46
N HIS A 62 -9.80 3.61 11.62
CA HIS A 62 -9.88 4.64 12.65
C HIS A 62 -8.47 4.98 13.17
N VAL A 63 -8.19 6.28 13.31
CA VAL A 63 -6.96 6.76 13.94
C VAL A 63 -7.07 6.51 15.45
N PRO A 64 -6.19 5.69 16.04
CA PRO A 64 -6.30 5.36 17.47
C PRO A 64 -6.34 6.62 18.33
N ASN A 65 -7.38 6.74 19.17
CA ASN A 65 -7.63 7.91 20.04
C ASN A 65 -7.73 9.26 19.31
N ASP A 66 -7.98 9.25 18.00
CA ASP A 66 -7.90 10.43 17.12
C ASP A 66 -6.54 11.15 17.19
N ASP A 67 -5.48 10.43 17.62
CA ASP A 67 -4.12 10.95 17.80
C ASP A 67 -3.32 10.90 16.50
N TRP A 68 -3.49 11.91 15.68
CA TRP A 68 -2.73 12.10 14.46
C TRP A 68 -1.22 12.21 14.67
N ALA A 69 -0.78 12.79 15.82
CA ALA A 69 0.65 12.97 16.07
C ALA A 69 1.37 11.64 16.24
N ALA A 70 0.74 10.68 16.92
CA ALA A 70 1.28 9.33 17.05
C ALA A 70 1.35 8.60 15.71
N LEU A 71 0.32 8.77 14.86
CA LEU A 71 0.30 8.17 13.53
C LEU A 71 1.32 8.82 12.59
N ASP A 72 1.45 10.15 12.59
CA ASP A 72 2.45 10.90 11.83
C ASP A 72 3.89 10.47 12.20
N ALA A 73 4.15 10.27 13.49
CA ALA A 73 5.45 9.80 13.97
C ALA A 73 5.77 8.38 13.47
N ARG A 74 4.76 7.52 13.37
CA ARG A 74 4.91 6.17 12.80
C ARG A 74 5.16 6.23 11.29
N GLU A 75 4.44 7.07 10.57
CA GLU A 75 4.49 7.23 9.11
C GLU A 75 5.47 8.35 8.69
N HIS A 76 6.55 8.56 9.45
CA HIS A 76 7.50 9.67 9.30
C HIS A 76 8.15 9.82 7.91
N ALA A 77 8.10 8.78 7.06
CA ALA A 77 8.56 8.84 5.67
C ALA A 77 7.52 9.44 4.71
N TYR A 78 6.30 9.70 5.19
CA TYR A 78 5.18 10.17 4.40
C TYR A 78 4.64 11.49 4.94
N ALA A 79 4.04 12.28 4.05
CA ALA A 79 3.24 13.44 4.39
C ALA A 79 1.78 13.02 4.50
N ARG A 80 1.08 13.53 5.50
CA ARG A 80 -0.37 13.37 5.65
C ARG A 80 -1.11 14.37 4.77
N VAL A 81 -1.94 13.86 3.86
CA VAL A 81 -2.74 14.66 2.91
C VAL A 81 -4.21 14.44 3.17
N GLY A 82 -4.98 15.50 3.38
CA GLY A 82 -6.44 15.42 3.54
C GLY A 82 -7.10 14.95 2.24
N ALA A 83 -7.94 13.91 2.31
CA ALA A 83 -8.53 13.27 1.14
C ALA A 83 -10.03 12.89 1.32
N ALA A 84 -10.71 13.42 2.33
CA ALA A 84 -12.08 13.02 2.68
C ALA A 84 -13.06 13.07 1.50
N HIS A 85 -12.96 14.08 0.64
CA HIS A 85 -13.83 14.25 -0.54
C HIS A 85 -13.48 13.34 -1.73
N GLN A 86 -12.34 12.65 -1.67
CA GLN A 86 -11.88 11.73 -2.71
C GLN A 86 -12.07 10.26 -2.31
N ILE A 87 -12.49 9.99 -1.05
CA ILE A 87 -12.60 8.63 -0.53
C ILE A 87 -14.06 8.23 -0.34
N SER A 88 -14.47 7.24 -1.10
CA SER A 88 -15.77 6.59 -0.97
C SER A 88 -15.67 5.41 0.01
N HIS A 89 -16.62 5.31 0.95
CA HIS A 89 -16.63 4.31 2.02
C HIS A 89 -18.05 4.02 2.50
N PRO A 90 -18.31 2.86 3.16
CA PRO A 90 -19.68 2.46 3.56
C PRO A 90 -20.18 3.13 4.84
N LEU A 91 -19.35 3.88 5.55
CA LEU A 91 -19.77 4.56 6.76
C LEU A 91 -20.73 5.69 6.40
N GLY A 92 -21.97 5.63 6.89
CA GLY A 92 -23.04 6.61 6.60
C GLY A 92 -22.83 7.97 7.28
N VAL A 93 -21.69 8.19 7.88
CA VAL A 93 -21.27 9.45 8.49
C VAL A 93 -20.34 10.18 7.54
N THR A 94 -20.48 11.49 7.47
CA THR A 94 -19.44 12.32 6.90
C THR A 94 -18.20 12.10 7.78
N ALA A 95 -17.29 11.25 7.32
CA ALA A 95 -16.00 11.11 7.98
C ALA A 95 -15.33 12.48 7.90
N ALA A 96 -15.39 13.22 8.98
CA ALA A 96 -14.97 14.62 9.03
C ALA A 96 -13.50 14.80 8.66
N SER A 97 -12.72 13.74 8.83
CA SER A 97 -11.30 13.77 8.54
C SER A 97 -10.83 12.41 8.05
N ILE A 98 -10.65 12.27 6.73
CA ILE A 98 -9.91 11.14 6.17
C ILE A 98 -8.63 11.67 5.52
N ALA A 99 -7.49 11.05 5.85
CA ALA A 99 -6.22 11.41 5.26
C ALA A 99 -5.59 10.20 4.54
N ILE A 100 -4.80 10.47 3.52
CA ILE A 100 -3.90 9.53 2.87
C ILE A 100 -2.45 9.91 3.17
N TYR A 101 -1.60 8.91 3.43
CA TYR A 101 -0.17 9.13 3.60
C TYR A 101 0.54 8.91 2.27
N ALA A 102 1.24 9.93 1.79
CA ALA A 102 1.98 9.91 0.53
C ALA A 102 3.37 10.49 0.71
N ILE A 103 4.37 10.00 -0.02
CA ILE A 103 5.70 10.61 0.00
C ILE A 103 5.58 11.99 -0.63
N ALA A 104 6.08 13.01 0.07
CA ALA A 104 6.02 14.39 -0.41
C ALA A 104 6.82 14.56 -1.70
N ASP A 105 6.32 15.43 -2.59
CA ASP A 105 7.01 15.77 -3.84
C ASP A 105 8.43 16.26 -3.57
N GLY A 106 9.38 15.81 -4.41
CA GLY A 106 10.81 16.16 -4.28
C GLY A 106 11.57 15.36 -3.21
N HIS A 107 10.91 14.48 -2.47
CA HIS A 107 11.53 13.61 -1.47
C HIS A 107 11.61 12.13 -1.89
N HIS A 108 11.32 11.83 -3.14
CA HIS A 108 11.38 10.48 -3.69
C HIS A 108 12.16 10.44 -5.01
N PHE A 109 12.69 9.25 -5.29
CA PHE A 109 13.43 8.92 -6.50
C PHE A 109 12.83 7.66 -7.13
N ASP A 110 13.19 7.39 -8.38
CA ASP A 110 12.88 6.09 -8.98
C ASP A 110 13.65 4.97 -8.26
N PRO A 111 13.05 3.78 -8.09
CA PRO A 111 13.72 2.64 -7.49
C PRO A 111 14.99 2.24 -8.25
N SER A 112 15.95 1.70 -7.52
CA SER A 112 17.24 1.24 -8.06
C SER A 112 17.62 -0.14 -7.52
N LEU A 113 18.70 -0.74 -8.02
CA LEU A 113 19.24 -1.99 -7.48
C LEU A 113 19.67 -1.87 -6.02
N GLU A 114 20.06 -0.67 -5.58
CA GLU A 114 20.41 -0.39 -4.19
C GLU A 114 19.17 -0.24 -3.30
N ASN A 115 18.03 0.11 -3.91
CA ASN A 115 16.75 0.31 -3.23
C ASN A 115 15.65 -0.48 -3.95
N PRO A 116 15.69 -1.82 -3.93
CA PRO A 116 14.70 -2.64 -4.63
C PRO A 116 13.35 -2.68 -3.92
N ILE A 117 12.32 -3.10 -4.66
CA ILE A 117 11.07 -3.57 -4.06
C ILE A 117 11.35 -4.90 -3.36
N LEU A 118 10.87 -5.08 -2.14
CA LEU A 118 10.92 -6.36 -1.46
C LEU A 118 9.74 -7.24 -1.88
N LEU A 119 10.02 -8.46 -2.35
CA LEU A 119 8.95 -9.40 -2.72
C LEU A 119 8.13 -9.81 -1.49
N SER A 120 8.77 -9.99 -0.32
CA SER A 120 8.08 -10.26 0.94
C SER A 120 7.10 -9.15 1.37
N TYR A 121 7.36 -7.89 0.99
CA TYR A 121 6.41 -6.79 1.19
C TYR A 121 5.25 -6.87 0.20
N LEU A 122 5.55 -7.06 -1.09
CA LEU A 122 4.52 -7.21 -2.13
C LEU A 122 3.58 -8.37 -1.82
N ASP A 123 4.13 -9.50 -1.40
CA ASP A 123 3.38 -10.70 -0.99
C ASP A 123 2.32 -10.37 0.07
N VAL A 124 2.72 -9.67 1.12
CA VAL A 124 1.82 -9.23 2.20
C VAL A 124 0.73 -8.30 1.69
N VAL A 125 1.08 -7.37 0.81
CA VAL A 125 0.11 -6.44 0.22
C VAL A 125 -0.92 -7.20 -0.60
N ILE A 126 -0.47 -8.05 -1.53
CA ILE A 126 -1.38 -8.78 -2.44
C ILE A 126 -2.23 -9.79 -1.68
N GLN A 127 -1.70 -10.49 -0.68
CA GLN A 127 -2.50 -11.34 0.22
C GLN A 127 -3.65 -10.55 0.85
N GLY A 128 -3.37 -9.35 1.32
CA GLY A 128 -4.42 -8.47 1.86
C GLY A 128 -5.48 -8.11 0.82
N TYR A 129 -5.06 -7.79 -0.41
CA TYR A 129 -6.00 -7.49 -1.50
C TYR A 129 -6.83 -8.72 -1.91
N ILE A 130 -6.24 -9.91 -1.99
CA ILE A 130 -6.98 -11.16 -2.25
C ILE A 130 -8.03 -11.38 -1.14
N THR A 131 -7.65 -11.23 0.11
CA THR A 131 -8.55 -11.42 1.25
C THR A 131 -9.69 -10.41 1.28
N GLU A 132 -9.42 -9.13 1.06
CA GLU A 132 -10.42 -8.08 1.19
C GLU A 132 -11.24 -7.87 -0.10
N PHE A 133 -10.63 -8.00 -1.27
CA PHE A 133 -11.23 -7.61 -2.55
C PHE A 133 -11.30 -8.75 -3.57
N GLY A 134 -10.86 -9.97 -3.21
CA GLY A 134 -10.76 -11.11 -4.12
C GLY A 134 -9.62 -10.95 -5.15
N GLU A 135 -9.47 -11.96 -6.01
CA GLU A 135 -8.44 -11.95 -7.06
C GLU A 135 -8.62 -10.79 -8.05
N GLU A 136 -9.86 -10.40 -8.36
CA GLU A 136 -10.11 -9.22 -9.21
C GLU A 136 -9.59 -7.93 -8.59
N GLY A 137 -9.77 -7.74 -7.28
CA GLY A 137 -9.23 -6.59 -6.58
C GLY A 137 -7.70 -6.61 -6.51
N ALA A 138 -7.11 -7.78 -6.33
CA ALA A 138 -5.67 -7.97 -6.40
C ALA A 138 -5.13 -7.71 -7.83
N ALA A 139 -5.85 -8.11 -8.88
CA ALA A 139 -5.49 -7.79 -10.27
C ALA A 139 -5.51 -6.26 -10.51
N ARG A 140 -6.59 -5.59 -10.06
CA ARG A 140 -6.66 -4.11 -10.12
C ARG A 140 -5.53 -3.41 -9.38
N PHE A 141 -5.00 -4.00 -8.28
CA PHE A 141 -3.82 -3.44 -7.62
C PHE A 141 -2.65 -3.30 -8.59
N PHE A 142 -2.36 -4.34 -9.38
CA PHE A 142 -1.26 -4.29 -10.37
C PHE A 142 -1.53 -3.27 -11.47
N GLU A 143 -2.77 -3.16 -11.96
CA GLU A 143 -3.17 -2.23 -13.01
C GLU A 143 -3.11 -0.76 -12.57
N THR A 144 -3.42 -0.49 -11.30
CA THR A 144 -3.46 0.84 -10.71
C THR A 144 -2.17 1.22 -9.96
N THR A 145 -1.10 0.44 -10.15
CA THR A 145 0.22 0.68 -9.58
C THR A 145 1.23 0.90 -10.70
N SER A 146 2.04 1.93 -10.60
CA SER A 146 3.12 2.26 -11.52
C SER A 146 4.51 1.97 -10.92
N GLY A 147 5.55 2.01 -11.75
CA GLY A 147 6.93 1.78 -11.32
C GLY A 147 7.33 0.30 -11.30
N TRP A 148 6.65 -0.56 -12.05
CA TRP A 148 6.98 -1.99 -12.18
C TRP A 148 8.28 -2.28 -12.94
N ASN A 149 8.90 -1.28 -13.56
CA ASN A 149 10.26 -1.35 -14.08
C ASN A 149 11.34 -1.30 -12.98
N ALA A 150 10.93 -1.15 -11.73
CA ALA A 150 11.80 -1.17 -10.57
C ALA A 150 12.41 -2.56 -10.33
N PRO A 151 13.65 -2.64 -9.83
CA PRO A 151 14.23 -3.90 -9.38
C PRO A 151 13.40 -4.53 -8.26
N LEU A 152 13.11 -5.82 -8.37
CA LEU A 152 12.39 -6.60 -7.37
C LEU A 152 13.35 -7.62 -6.75
N LEU A 153 13.54 -7.57 -5.44
CA LEU A 153 14.36 -8.52 -4.69
C LEU A 153 13.52 -9.68 -4.18
N ASN A 154 13.85 -10.89 -4.59
CA ASN A 154 13.23 -12.09 -4.03
C ASN A 154 13.87 -12.45 -2.69
N ASP A 155 13.24 -12.00 -1.62
CA ASP A 155 13.62 -12.25 -0.24
C ASP A 155 12.67 -13.23 0.48
N ARG A 156 11.82 -14.00 -0.25
CA ARG A 156 10.86 -14.93 0.35
C ARG A 156 11.48 -15.98 1.26
N ALA A 157 12.70 -16.47 0.92
CA ALA A 157 13.38 -17.48 1.74
C ALA A 157 13.88 -16.94 3.10
N ALA A 158 14.16 -15.63 3.16
CA ALA A 158 14.56 -14.91 4.38
C ALA A 158 14.01 -13.49 4.32
N PRO A 159 12.71 -13.30 4.66
CA PRO A 159 12.01 -12.04 4.49
C PRO A 159 12.67 -10.88 5.22
N LEU A 160 12.92 -9.79 4.50
CA LEU A 160 13.43 -8.54 5.05
C LEU A 160 12.30 -7.65 5.56
N TYR A 161 11.07 -7.83 5.05
CA TYR A 161 9.92 -7.09 5.56
C TYR A 161 9.52 -7.60 6.95
N PRO A 162 9.52 -6.75 7.99
CA PRO A 162 9.33 -7.21 9.39
C PRO A 162 7.96 -7.84 9.70
N ARG A 163 6.96 -7.58 8.84
CA ARG A 163 5.59 -8.09 9.00
C ARG A 163 5.24 -9.07 7.88
N ALA A 164 6.24 -9.77 7.33
CA ALA A 164 6.03 -10.80 6.33
C ALA A 164 5.04 -11.85 6.85
N GLN A 165 4.21 -12.36 5.94
CA GLN A 165 3.19 -13.37 6.22
C GLN A 165 3.48 -14.63 5.42
N SER A 166 2.94 -15.76 5.87
CA SER A 166 2.98 -16.99 5.07
C SER A 166 1.88 -16.96 4.03
N LEU A 167 2.24 -17.21 2.77
CA LEU A 167 1.31 -17.33 1.67
C LEU A 167 0.92 -18.79 1.45
N THR A 168 -0.28 -19.01 0.95
CA THR A 168 -0.67 -20.29 0.35
C THR A 168 0.01 -20.49 -1.00
N VAL A 169 -0.08 -21.71 -1.51
CA VAL A 169 0.43 -22.04 -2.86
C VAL A 169 -0.30 -21.22 -3.94
N ASP A 170 -1.61 -21.06 -3.79
CA ASP A 170 -2.44 -20.32 -4.76
C ASP A 170 -2.13 -18.81 -4.73
N GLU A 171 -1.99 -18.21 -3.56
CA GLU A 171 -1.57 -16.80 -3.42
C GLU A 171 -0.19 -16.56 -4.05
N THR A 172 0.76 -17.47 -3.79
CA THR A 172 2.10 -17.38 -4.39
C THR A 172 2.02 -17.47 -5.91
N ALA A 173 1.27 -18.44 -6.44
CA ALA A 173 1.10 -18.63 -7.88
C ALA A 173 0.42 -17.42 -8.54
N PHE A 174 -0.58 -16.83 -7.89
CA PHE A 174 -1.25 -15.62 -8.38
C PHE A 174 -0.26 -14.45 -8.53
N ILE A 175 0.55 -14.19 -7.51
CA ILE A 175 1.52 -13.10 -7.51
C ILE A 175 2.59 -13.32 -8.60
N ASP A 176 3.15 -14.53 -8.67
CA ASP A 176 4.19 -14.87 -9.64
C ASP A 176 3.67 -14.75 -11.08
N GLN A 177 2.43 -15.16 -11.35
CA GLN A 177 1.79 -15.00 -12.66
C GLN A 177 1.54 -13.52 -12.99
N ALA A 178 1.10 -12.71 -12.02
CA ALA A 178 0.88 -11.28 -12.22
C ALA A 178 2.19 -10.56 -12.56
N LEU A 179 3.27 -10.85 -11.85
CA LEU A 179 4.60 -10.31 -12.12
C LEU A 179 5.11 -10.74 -13.51
N ALA A 180 4.92 -12.02 -13.87
CA ALA A 180 5.31 -12.53 -15.20
C ALA A 180 4.56 -11.82 -16.33
N ARG A 181 3.26 -11.54 -16.17
CA ARG A 181 2.46 -10.77 -17.15
C ARG A 181 2.97 -9.34 -17.34
N LEU A 182 3.51 -8.73 -16.28
CA LEU A 182 4.11 -7.40 -16.29
C LEU A 182 5.57 -7.42 -16.82
N GLY A 183 6.14 -8.60 -17.07
CA GLY A 183 7.54 -8.74 -17.45
C GLY A 183 8.53 -8.42 -16.32
N VAL A 184 8.06 -8.45 -15.07
CA VAL A 184 8.89 -8.18 -13.89
C VAL A 184 9.63 -9.46 -13.49
N VAL A 185 10.95 -9.36 -13.37
CA VAL A 185 11.81 -10.47 -12.93
C VAL A 185 12.34 -10.16 -11.54
N ALA A 186 12.09 -11.08 -10.61
CA ALA A 186 12.64 -10.96 -9.26
C ALA A 186 14.09 -11.48 -9.24
N HIS A 187 15.00 -10.65 -8.72
CA HIS A 187 16.42 -10.98 -8.56
C HIS A 187 16.64 -11.69 -7.23
N LYS A 188 17.49 -12.71 -7.23
CA LYS A 188 17.96 -13.31 -5.97
C LYS A 188 19.02 -12.41 -5.34
N ARG A 189 19.09 -12.47 -4.01
CA ARG A 189 20.14 -11.81 -3.21
C ARG A 189 21.49 -12.44 -3.48
#